data_1f93c049d5bf762ddb896fc3c1a786a2
#
_entry.id   1f93c049d5bf762ddb896fc3c1a786a2
#
_cell.length_a   1.000
_cell.length_b   1.000
_cell.length_c   1.000
_cell.angle_alpha   90.00
_cell.angle_beta   90.00
_cell.angle_gamma   90.00
#
_symmetry.space_group_name_H-M   'P 1'
#
loop_
_entity.id
_entity.type
_entity.pdbx_description
1 polymer ?
#
loop_
_entity_poly.entity_id
_entity_poly.type
_entity_poly.pdbx_seq_one_letter_code
_entity_poly.pdbx_strand_id
1 'polypeptide(L)'
;MPDIFQDSSRYFHISAFYALSLPYYHMEHHTHSSYEIMYITSGSCRVFCLDGTQDTEFPLKSGQFIFIRPDVPHRLEIPDGFPCSILNLEFSLTPEKSPVALELLLKKDPGFSRFWNFMEASQGFCSGTDSRSFGYSLKDLLTFLQQNSGQIQKEEFLFFLLFSRMLTELAFCARSSRSTQGIVYL
;
A
#
# COMPACT_ATOMS: atom_id res chain seq x y z
N MET A 1 -1.36 27.84 -23.79
CA MET A 1 -0.68 27.00 -22.79
C MET A 1 -1.19 25.60 -23.01
N PRO A 2 -0.34 24.58 -23.20
CA PRO A 2 -0.84 23.23 -23.20
C PRO A 2 -1.42 22.98 -21.82
N ASP A 3 -2.65 22.50 -21.80
CA ASP A 3 -3.39 22.17 -20.59
C ASP A 3 -2.65 21.01 -19.91
N ILE A 4 -1.93 21.30 -18.82
CA ILE A 4 -1.10 20.33 -18.09
C ILE A 4 -1.98 19.21 -17.46
N PHE A 5 -3.29 19.32 -17.60
CA PHE A 5 -4.31 18.42 -17.09
C PHE A 5 -5.04 17.63 -18.19
N GLN A 6 -4.62 17.75 -19.44
CA GLN A 6 -5.21 16.95 -20.51
C GLN A 6 -4.59 15.55 -20.57
N ASP A 7 -5.42 14.58 -20.38
CA ASP A 7 -5.43 13.18 -20.83
C ASP A 7 -4.31 12.19 -20.42
N SER A 8 -3.26 12.60 -19.69
CA SER A 8 -2.23 11.65 -19.23
C SER A 8 -2.13 11.52 -17.70
N SER A 9 -2.89 12.31 -16.96
CA SER A 9 -2.85 12.25 -15.50
C SER A 9 -3.50 10.99 -14.98
N ARG A 10 -2.80 10.28 -14.09
CA ARG A 10 -3.31 9.09 -13.40
C ARG A 10 -3.72 9.48 -12.00
N TYR A 11 -4.91 9.09 -11.60
CA TYR A 11 -5.51 9.42 -10.32
C TYR A 11 -5.73 8.17 -9.48
N PHE A 12 -5.53 8.29 -8.18
CA PHE A 12 -5.79 7.22 -7.23
C PHE A 12 -7.30 7.13 -6.92
N HIS A 13 -7.81 5.91 -6.96
CA HIS A 13 -9.18 5.56 -6.58
C HIS A 13 -9.14 4.44 -5.53
N ILE A 14 -9.89 4.60 -4.46
CA ILE A 14 -9.98 3.58 -3.40
C ILE A 14 -10.91 2.46 -3.87
N SER A 15 -10.39 1.25 -3.96
CA SER A 15 -11.13 0.05 -4.37
C SER A 15 -11.72 -0.69 -3.18
N ALA A 16 -10.93 -0.85 -2.11
CA ALA A 16 -11.37 -1.48 -0.87
C ALA A 16 -10.54 -0.97 0.32
N PHE A 17 -11.11 -1.04 1.51
CA PHE A 17 -10.39 -0.76 2.74
C PHE A 17 -11.07 -1.45 3.93
N TYR A 18 -10.27 -1.93 4.87
CA TYR A 18 -10.77 -2.54 6.11
C TYR A 18 -9.74 -2.56 7.23
N ALA A 19 -10.25 -2.68 8.45
CA ALA A 19 -9.47 -3.00 9.64
C ALA A 19 -10.07 -4.28 10.24
N LEU A 20 -9.30 -5.35 10.28
CA LEU A 20 -9.76 -6.67 10.73
C LEU A 20 -8.86 -7.20 11.83
N SER A 21 -9.47 -7.99 12.75
CA SER A 21 -8.75 -8.80 13.71
C SER A 21 -9.22 -10.25 13.55
N LEU A 22 -8.32 -11.12 13.15
CA LEU A 22 -8.61 -12.49 12.75
C LEU A 22 -7.83 -13.47 13.65
N PRO A 23 -8.49 -14.45 14.27
CA PRO A 23 -7.82 -15.47 15.07
C PRO A 23 -7.11 -16.52 14.22
N TYR A 24 -7.62 -16.73 13.01
CA TYR A 24 -7.15 -17.67 12.00
C TYR A 24 -7.64 -17.22 10.64
N TYR A 25 -6.83 -17.39 9.61
CA TYR A 25 -7.24 -17.13 8.24
C TYR A 25 -6.36 -17.89 7.24
N HIS A 26 -6.98 -18.42 6.21
CA HIS A 26 -6.30 -19.00 5.06
C HIS A 26 -6.98 -18.50 3.78
N MET A 27 -6.20 -17.93 2.91
CA MET A 27 -6.65 -17.42 1.63
C MET A 27 -5.98 -18.19 0.51
N GLU A 28 -6.74 -18.53 -0.52
CA GLU A 28 -6.17 -19.04 -1.76
C GLU A 28 -5.49 -17.91 -2.55
N HIS A 29 -4.55 -18.26 -3.44
CA HIS A 29 -3.96 -17.27 -4.32
C HIS A 29 -5.04 -16.59 -5.17
N HIS A 30 -5.00 -15.27 -5.19
CA HIS A 30 -5.88 -14.44 -5.98
C HIS A 30 -5.10 -13.27 -6.58
N THR A 31 -5.72 -12.59 -7.53
CA THR A 31 -5.21 -11.35 -8.13
C THR A 31 -6.32 -10.33 -8.22
N HIS A 32 -5.94 -9.06 -8.22
CA HIS A 32 -6.84 -7.95 -8.51
C HIS A 32 -6.06 -6.80 -9.21
N SER A 33 -6.79 -5.91 -9.87
CA SER A 33 -6.22 -4.77 -10.61
C SER A 33 -5.86 -3.58 -9.72
N SER A 34 -5.91 -3.74 -8.39
CA SER A 34 -5.59 -2.72 -7.40
C SER A 34 -4.17 -2.88 -6.87
N TYR A 35 -3.53 -1.78 -6.48
CA TYR A 35 -2.43 -1.79 -5.51
C TYR A 35 -3.00 -2.16 -4.15
N GLU A 36 -2.25 -2.88 -3.35
CA GLU A 36 -2.66 -3.27 -2.01
C GLU A 36 -1.59 -2.96 -0.98
N ILE A 37 -2.03 -2.48 0.17
CA ILE A 37 -1.22 -2.27 1.36
C ILE A 37 -1.81 -3.11 2.49
N MET A 38 -1.05 -4.04 3.04
CA MET A 38 -1.37 -4.73 4.29
C MET A 38 -0.40 -4.28 5.38
N TYR A 39 -0.90 -3.73 6.48
CA TYR A 39 -0.12 -3.29 7.64
C TYR A 39 -0.55 -4.05 8.89
N ILE A 40 0.38 -4.64 9.60
CA ILE A 40 0.11 -5.45 10.79
C ILE A 40 0.16 -4.55 12.02
N THR A 41 -0.97 -4.39 12.71
CA THR A 41 -1.08 -3.59 13.94
C THR A 41 -0.78 -4.42 15.18
N SER A 42 -1.13 -5.70 15.18
CA SER A 42 -0.78 -6.64 16.26
C SER A 42 -0.72 -8.08 15.76
N GLY A 43 0.02 -8.94 16.45
CA GLY A 43 0.20 -10.33 16.06
C GLY A 43 1.16 -10.52 14.88
N SER A 44 0.95 -11.59 14.13
CA SER A 44 1.76 -11.93 12.97
C SER A 44 0.97 -12.69 11.92
N CYS A 45 1.41 -12.62 10.67
CA CYS A 45 0.86 -13.38 9.54
C CYS A 45 1.99 -13.72 8.56
N ARG A 46 1.64 -14.48 7.54
CA ARG A 46 2.49 -14.75 6.37
C ARG A 46 1.74 -14.28 5.12
N VAL A 47 2.40 -13.50 4.30
CA VAL A 47 1.91 -13.14 2.97
C VAL A 47 2.81 -13.82 1.96
N PHE A 48 2.20 -14.41 0.95
CA PHE A 48 2.91 -15.08 -0.14
C PHE A 48 2.60 -14.31 -1.41
N CYS A 49 3.66 -14.00 -2.17
CA CYS A 49 3.54 -13.36 -3.48
C CYS A 49 4.21 -14.24 -4.53
N LEU A 50 3.51 -14.49 -5.62
CA LEU A 50 4.01 -15.32 -6.71
C LEU A 50 4.79 -14.46 -7.71
N ASP A 51 6.07 -14.77 -7.90
CA ASP A 51 6.91 -14.20 -8.95
C ASP A 51 7.15 -15.27 -10.03
N GLY A 52 6.42 -15.18 -11.11
CA GLY A 52 6.43 -16.25 -12.12
C GLY A 52 5.95 -17.57 -11.55
N THR A 53 6.88 -18.49 -11.23
CA THR A 53 6.58 -19.81 -10.66
C THR A 53 7.02 -19.96 -9.20
N GLN A 54 7.68 -18.94 -8.64
CA GLN A 54 8.21 -19.01 -7.28
C GLN A 54 7.29 -18.27 -6.30
N ASP A 55 6.82 -18.99 -5.29
CA ASP A 55 6.05 -18.44 -4.18
C ASP A 55 7.02 -17.88 -3.12
N THR A 56 7.05 -16.56 -2.99
CA THR A 56 7.94 -15.87 -2.04
C THR A 56 7.17 -15.56 -0.76
N GLU A 57 7.63 -16.09 0.36
CA GLU A 57 7.02 -15.88 1.69
C GLU A 57 7.55 -14.60 2.35
N PHE A 58 6.62 -13.81 2.90
CA PHE A 58 6.86 -12.64 3.73
C PHE A 58 6.24 -12.85 5.11
N PRO A 59 7.03 -13.27 6.11
CA PRO A 59 6.57 -13.28 7.50
C PRO A 59 6.49 -11.84 8.00
N LEU A 60 5.28 -11.41 8.37
CA LEU A 60 5.02 -10.07 8.86
C LEU A 60 4.55 -10.11 10.31
N LYS A 61 4.98 -9.13 11.09
CA LYS A 61 4.59 -8.92 12.49
C LYS A 61 4.19 -7.46 12.75
N SER A 62 3.70 -7.20 13.94
CA SER A 62 3.31 -5.84 14.35
C SER A 62 4.34 -4.78 13.95
N GLY A 63 3.88 -3.70 13.35
CA GLY A 63 4.70 -2.60 12.81
C GLY A 63 5.32 -2.89 11.43
N GLN A 64 4.98 -4.00 10.80
CA GLN A 64 5.44 -4.33 9.44
C GLN A 64 4.31 -4.27 8.44
N PHE A 65 4.69 -4.09 7.18
CA PHE A 65 3.76 -4.00 6.06
C PHE A 65 4.29 -4.69 4.80
N ILE A 66 3.39 -4.95 3.89
CA ILE A 66 3.69 -5.27 2.51
C ILE A 66 2.88 -4.35 1.58
N PHE A 67 3.50 -3.95 0.47
CA PHE A 67 2.88 -3.24 -0.63
C PHE A 67 2.96 -4.11 -1.88
N ILE A 68 1.83 -4.34 -2.54
CA ILE A 68 1.68 -5.25 -3.67
C ILE A 68 1.10 -4.46 -4.85
N ARG A 69 1.66 -4.66 -6.04
CA ARG A 69 1.17 -4.09 -7.30
C ARG A 69 -0.06 -4.85 -7.83
N PRO A 70 -0.82 -4.20 -8.74
CA PRO A 70 -1.84 -4.88 -9.51
C PRO A 70 -1.32 -6.16 -10.17
N ASP A 71 -2.20 -7.14 -10.31
CA ASP A 71 -2.01 -8.40 -11.03
C ASP A 71 -0.90 -9.32 -10.48
N VAL A 72 -0.33 -9.02 -9.31
CA VAL A 72 0.57 -9.94 -8.60
C VAL A 72 -0.27 -10.97 -7.86
N PRO A 73 -0.16 -12.26 -8.17
CA PRO A 73 -0.85 -13.30 -7.42
C PRO A 73 -0.31 -13.35 -5.99
N HIS A 74 -1.20 -13.30 -5.01
CA HIS A 74 -0.82 -13.31 -3.60
C HIS A 74 -1.89 -13.97 -2.73
N ARG A 75 -1.50 -14.32 -1.49
CA ARG A 75 -2.37 -14.89 -0.48
C ARG A 75 -1.90 -14.55 0.92
N LEU A 76 -2.84 -14.53 1.86
CA LEU A 76 -2.61 -14.27 3.28
C LEU A 76 -2.87 -15.53 4.09
N GLU A 77 -1.97 -15.83 5.02
CA GLU A 77 -2.15 -16.86 6.04
C GLU A 77 -1.95 -16.29 7.44
N ILE A 78 -2.89 -16.58 8.32
CA ILE A 78 -2.80 -16.38 9.76
C ILE A 78 -2.91 -17.75 10.40
N PRO A 79 -1.83 -18.34 10.94
CA PRO A 79 -1.87 -19.65 11.55
C PRO A 79 -2.78 -19.67 12.79
N ASP A 80 -3.39 -20.83 13.04
CA ASP A 80 -4.21 -21.02 14.25
C ASP A 80 -3.39 -20.81 15.53
N GLY A 81 -3.99 -20.15 16.51
CA GLY A 81 -3.32 -19.75 17.76
C GLY A 81 -2.47 -18.49 17.68
N PHE A 82 -2.37 -17.84 16.52
CA PHE A 82 -1.60 -16.62 16.30
C PHE A 82 -2.47 -15.49 15.73
N PRO A 83 -3.39 -14.92 16.54
CA PRO A 83 -4.28 -13.87 16.04
C PRO A 83 -3.52 -12.68 15.49
N CYS A 84 -4.06 -12.10 14.42
CA CYS A 84 -3.44 -10.99 13.72
C CYS A 84 -4.46 -9.88 13.47
N SER A 85 -4.06 -8.62 13.70
CA SER A 85 -4.85 -7.45 13.36
C SER A 85 -4.19 -6.69 12.23
N ILE A 86 -4.97 -6.42 11.18
CA ILE A 86 -4.50 -5.88 9.90
C ILE A 86 -5.29 -4.62 9.54
N LEU A 87 -4.58 -3.61 9.07
CA LEU A 87 -5.15 -2.52 8.27
C LEU A 87 -4.88 -2.82 6.80
N ASN A 88 -5.91 -2.82 5.98
CA ASN A 88 -5.80 -3.06 4.55
C ASN A 88 -6.35 -1.88 3.75
N LEU A 89 -5.67 -1.55 2.67
CA LEU A 89 -6.08 -0.53 1.72
C LEU A 89 -5.77 -1.00 0.30
N GLU A 90 -6.79 -1.05 -0.53
CA GLU A 90 -6.66 -1.28 -1.95
C GLU A 90 -7.02 -0.02 -2.73
N PHE A 91 -6.20 0.32 -3.71
CA PHE A 91 -6.45 1.45 -4.59
C PHE A 91 -5.97 1.17 -6.01
N SER A 92 -6.58 1.82 -6.96
CA SER A 92 -6.24 1.71 -8.38
C SER A 92 -5.95 3.08 -8.98
N LEU A 93 -5.37 3.08 -10.17
CA LEU A 93 -5.22 4.27 -10.98
C LEU A 93 -6.34 4.31 -12.01
N THR A 94 -7.09 5.41 -12.04
CA THR A 94 -8.21 5.59 -12.96
C THR A 94 -8.08 6.88 -13.75
N PRO A 95 -8.74 7.00 -14.92
CA PRO A 95 -8.86 8.26 -15.64
C PRO A 95 -9.86 9.22 -14.98
N GLU A 96 -10.62 8.78 -13.98
CA GLU A 96 -11.57 9.63 -13.26
C GLU A 96 -10.82 10.67 -12.43
N LYS A 97 -11.31 11.91 -12.46
CA LYS A 97 -10.69 13.00 -11.72
C LYS A 97 -10.81 12.76 -10.21
N SER A 98 -9.68 12.76 -9.56
CA SER A 98 -9.52 12.68 -8.10
C SER A 98 -8.59 13.81 -7.66
N PRO A 99 -8.65 14.30 -6.42
CA PRO A 99 -7.72 15.33 -5.95
C PRO A 99 -6.27 14.83 -5.86
N VAL A 100 -6.04 13.52 -5.85
CA VAL A 100 -4.69 12.94 -5.76
C VAL A 100 -4.25 12.40 -7.10
N ALA A 101 -3.46 13.20 -7.82
CA ALA A 101 -2.82 12.77 -9.05
C ALA A 101 -1.43 12.20 -8.79
N LEU A 102 -1.14 11.04 -9.38
CA LEU A 102 0.19 10.41 -9.27
C LEU A 102 1.30 11.35 -9.73
N GLU A 103 1.10 12.05 -10.84
CA GLU A 103 2.07 12.98 -11.41
C GLU A 103 2.40 14.13 -10.46
N LEU A 104 1.46 14.57 -9.64
CA LEU A 104 1.71 15.60 -8.64
C LEU A 104 2.67 15.10 -7.56
N LEU A 105 2.48 13.90 -7.04
CA LEU A 105 3.39 13.29 -6.06
C LEU A 105 4.77 13.01 -6.67
N LEU A 106 4.83 12.48 -7.89
CA LEU A 106 6.09 12.23 -8.60
C LEU A 106 6.92 13.49 -8.80
N LYS A 107 6.28 14.63 -9.08
CA LYS A 107 6.96 15.93 -9.27
C LYS A 107 7.37 16.59 -7.97
N LYS A 108 6.59 16.43 -6.91
CA LYS A 108 6.76 17.15 -5.65
C LYS A 108 7.66 16.43 -4.64
N ASP A 109 7.69 15.10 -4.68
CA ASP A 109 8.52 14.28 -3.76
C ASP A 109 9.49 13.39 -4.54
N PRO A 110 10.78 13.78 -4.64
CA PRO A 110 11.79 12.94 -5.29
C PRO A 110 11.97 11.57 -4.62
N GLY A 111 11.62 11.46 -3.35
CA GLY A 111 11.66 10.20 -2.62
C GLY A 111 10.53 9.26 -3.04
N PHE A 112 9.32 9.79 -3.17
CA PHE A 112 8.19 9.06 -3.70
C PHE A 112 8.44 8.65 -5.17
N SER A 113 8.98 9.54 -5.98
CA SER A 113 9.33 9.26 -7.37
C SER A 113 10.28 8.05 -7.49
N ARG A 114 11.35 8.01 -6.68
CA ARG A 114 12.28 6.86 -6.67
C ARG A 114 11.63 5.56 -6.20
N PHE A 115 10.79 5.63 -5.18
CA PHE A 115 10.02 4.48 -4.70
C PHE A 115 9.08 3.96 -5.79
N TRP A 116 8.30 4.84 -6.41
CA TRP A 116 7.35 4.46 -7.45
C TRP A 116 8.02 3.83 -8.67
N ASN A 117 9.08 4.47 -9.18
CA ASN A 117 9.85 3.93 -10.31
C ASN A 117 10.45 2.56 -10.00
N PHE A 118 10.87 2.34 -8.76
CA PHE A 118 11.31 1.02 -8.36
C PHE A 118 10.17 0.02 -8.36
N MET A 119 9.01 0.35 -7.83
CA MET A 119 7.86 -0.55 -7.82
C MET A 119 7.44 -0.92 -9.25
N GLU A 120 7.49 0.04 -10.18
CA GLU A 120 7.21 -0.21 -11.60
C GLU A 120 8.26 -1.11 -12.28
N ALA A 121 9.51 -1.05 -11.85
CA ALA A 121 10.63 -1.82 -12.42
C ALA A 121 10.90 -3.16 -11.71
N SER A 122 10.32 -3.41 -10.54
CA SER A 122 10.57 -4.60 -9.72
C SER A 122 9.52 -5.70 -9.95
N GLN A 123 9.65 -6.79 -9.21
CA GLN A 123 8.70 -7.91 -9.16
C GLN A 123 7.28 -7.53 -8.72
N GLY A 124 7.06 -6.27 -8.31
CA GLY A 124 5.75 -5.74 -8.03
C GLY A 124 5.30 -5.85 -6.58
N PHE A 125 6.18 -6.20 -5.67
CA PHE A 125 5.90 -6.19 -4.23
C PHE A 125 7.11 -5.76 -3.42
N CYS A 126 6.87 -5.19 -2.23
CA CYS A 126 7.91 -4.93 -1.24
C CYS A 126 7.34 -4.98 0.17
N SER A 127 8.11 -5.49 1.11
CA SER A 127 7.79 -5.44 2.53
C SER A 127 8.72 -4.47 3.26
N GLY A 128 8.28 -4.01 4.43
CA GLY A 128 9.07 -3.09 5.24
C GLY A 128 8.62 -3.01 6.68
N THR A 129 9.39 -2.27 7.47
CA THR A 129 9.06 -1.95 8.85
C THR A 129 8.73 -0.47 8.96
N ASP A 130 7.68 -0.14 9.71
CA ASP A 130 7.33 1.23 10.02
C ASP A 130 8.38 1.84 10.94
N SER A 131 9.17 2.73 10.38
CA SER A 131 10.24 3.44 11.08
C SER A 131 9.84 4.87 11.49
N ARG A 132 8.59 5.28 11.20
CA ARG A 132 8.09 6.63 11.48
C ARG A 132 6.65 6.64 11.96
N SER A 133 5.71 6.86 11.06
CA SER A 133 4.30 7.03 11.37
C SER A 133 3.37 6.51 10.26
N PHE A 134 3.88 5.59 9.45
CA PHE A 134 3.10 5.05 8.34
C PHE A 134 1.81 4.38 8.80
N GLY A 135 1.87 3.52 9.83
CA GLY A 135 0.69 2.86 10.39
C GLY A 135 -0.35 3.84 10.94
N TYR A 136 0.09 4.95 11.57
CA TYR A 136 -0.82 6.01 12.01
C TYR A 136 -1.47 6.73 10.83
N SER A 137 -0.69 7.10 9.80
CA SER A 137 -1.24 7.78 8.63
C SER A 137 -2.21 6.90 7.84
N LEU A 138 -1.95 5.60 7.74
CA LEU A 138 -2.88 4.63 7.16
C LEU A 138 -4.16 4.53 8.00
N LYS A 139 -4.05 4.41 9.31
CA LYS A 139 -5.21 4.36 10.21
C LYS A 139 -6.07 5.62 10.13
N ASP A 140 -5.45 6.81 10.10
CA ASP A 140 -6.15 8.09 9.94
C ASP A 140 -6.96 8.10 8.63
N LEU A 141 -6.34 7.68 7.51
CA LEU A 141 -7.01 7.57 6.23
C LEU A 141 -8.18 6.58 6.27
N LEU A 142 -7.99 5.37 6.82
CA LEU A 142 -9.07 4.38 6.91
C LEU A 142 -10.23 4.86 7.80
N THR A 143 -9.92 5.55 8.90
CA THR A 143 -10.93 6.16 9.77
C THR A 143 -11.75 7.21 9.00
N PHE A 144 -11.06 8.07 8.25
CA PHE A 144 -11.73 9.05 7.37
C PHE A 144 -12.64 8.37 6.34
N LEU A 145 -12.16 7.34 5.66
CA LEU A 145 -12.93 6.60 4.67
C LEU A 145 -14.17 5.94 5.27
N GLN A 146 -14.07 5.36 6.48
CA GLN A 146 -15.19 4.77 7.21
C GLN A 146 -16.26 5.80 7.57
N GLN A 147 -15.83 6.99 8.02
CA GLN A 147 -16.74 8.06 8.42
C GLN A 147 -17.43 8.76 7.24
N ASN A 148 -16.77 8.78 6.08
CA ASN A 148 -17.20 9.51 4.89
C ASN A 148 -17.56 8.59 3.70
N SER A 149 -17.91 7.31 3.95
CA SER A 149 -18.27 6.38 2.89
C SER A 149 -19.46 6.93 2.06
N GLY A 150 -19.24 7.08 0.75
CA GLY A 150 -20.19 7.65 -0.19
C GLY A 150 -20.24 9.20 -0.22
N GLN A 151 -19.42 9.93 0.54
CA GLN A 151 -19.38 11.40 0.59
C GLN A 151 -17.97 12.00 0.52
N ILE A 152 -16.98 11.24 0.06
CA ILE A 152 -15.56 11.69 -0.05
C ILE A 152 -15.45 13.03 -0.80
N GLN A 153 -16.31 13.26 -1.80
CA GLN A 153 -16.33 14.49 -2.58
C GLN A 153 -16.55 15.76 -1.75
N LYS A 154 -17.23 15.68 -0.60
CA LYS A 154 -17.47 16.84 0.27
C LYS A 154 -16.21 17.24 1.06
N GLU A 155 -15.35 16.26 1.33
CA GLU A 155 -14.12 16.42 2.12
C GLU A 155 -12.87 16.11 1.28
N GLU A 156 -12.96 16.42 0.00
CA GLU A 156 -11.96 16.07 -1.02
C GLU A 156 -10.54 16.53 -0.66
N PHE A 157 -10.42 17.74 -0.10
CA PHE A 157 -9.14 18.29 0.30
C PHE A 157 -8.51 17.53 1.48
N LEU A 158 -9.32 17.14 2.48
CA LEU A 158 -8.83 16.33 3.60
C LEU A 158 -8.42 14.94 3.14
N PHE A 159 -9.21 14.31 2.26
CA PHE A 159 -8.82 13.05 1.61
C PHE A 159 -7.47 13.17 0.90
N PHE A 160 -7.27 14.23 0.10
CA PHE A 160 -6.00 14.50 -0.57
C PHE A 160 -4.83 14.57 0.41
N LEU A 161 -4.96 15.30 1.51
CA LEU A 161 -3.90 15.43 2.51
C LEU A 161 -3.57 14.11 3.19
N LEU A 162 -4.59 13.36 3.62
CA LEU A 162 -4.42 12.08 4.31
C LEU A 162 -3.80 11.03 3.39
N PHE A 163 -4.29 10.92 2.17
CA PHE A 163 -3.79 9.94 1.20
C PHE A 163 -2.35 10.27 0.77
N SER A 164 -2.05 11.54 0.50
CA SER A 164 -0.70 11.97 0.13
C SER A 164 0.29 11.74 1.27
N ARG A 165 -0.10 12.04 2.51
CA ARG A 165 0.72 11.75 3.70
C ARG A 165 1.00 10.26 3.81
N MET A 166 -0.01 9.42 3.71
CA MET A 166 0.11 7.98 3.80
C MET A 166 1.10 7.43 2.76
N LEU A 167 0.97 7.82 1.49
CA LEU A 167 1.89 7.40 0.43
C LEU A 167 3.34 7.89 0.63
N THR A 168 3.51 9.11 1.14
CA THR A 168 4.84 9.66 1.42
C THR A 168 5.53 8.89 2.55
N GLU A 169 4.80 8.56 3.63
CA GLU A 169 5.33 7.76 4.73
C GLU A 169 5.63 6.32 4.29
N LEU A 170 4.76 5.69 3.49
CA LEU A 170 5.03 4.39 2.87
C LEU A 170 6.32 4.40 2.07
N ALA A 171 6.50 5.38 1.18
CA ALA A 171 7.68 5.50 0.35
C ALA A 171 8.96 5.70 1.18
N PHE A 172 8.86 6.39 2.31
CA PHE A 172 9.98 6.56 3.23
C PHE A 172 10.35 5.24 3.91
N CYS A 173 9.39 4.51 4.47
CA CYS A 173 9.61 3.23 5.15
C CYS A 173 10.15 2.15 4.20
N ALA A 174 9.61 2.08 2.98
CA ALA A 174 10.08 1.13 1.98
C ALA A 174 11.55 1.36 1.55
N ARG A 175 12.02 2.61 1.56
CA ARG A 175 13.44 2.93 1.29
C ARG A 175 14.37 2.51 2.42
N SER A 176 13.95 2.73 3.65
CA SER A 176 14.74 2.39 4.84
C SER A 176 14.95 0.87 4.96
N SER A 177 13.97 0.09 4.58
CA SER A 177 14.03 -1.37 4.61
C SER A 177 15.04 -1.96 3.62
N ARG A 178 15.37 -1.27 2.53
CA ARG A 178 16.36 -1.70 1.53
C ARG A 178 17.81 -1.53 1.97
N SER A 179 18.09 -0.48 2.74
CA SER A 179 19.45 -0.27 3.26
C SER A 179 19.90 -1.41 4.18
N THR A 180 18.95 -2.17 4.72
CA THR A 180 19.21 -3.32 5.59
C THR A 180 19.34 -4.64 4.83
N GLN A 181 18.73 -4.78 3.64
CA GLN A 181 18.85 -5.97 2.79
C GLN A 181 20.01 -5.88 1.76
N GLY A 182 20.57 -4.70 1.56
CA GLY A 182 21.62 -4.43 0.55
C GLY A 182 23.05 -4.74 0.97
N ILE A 183 23.29 -5.43 2.08
CA ILE A 183 24.63 -5.86 2.50
C ILE A 183 24.64 -7.37 2.68
N VAL A 184 24.52 -8.09 1.58
CA VAL A 184 25.15 -9.42 1.44
C VAL A 184 26.09 -9.29 0.27
N TYR A 185 27.32 -8.91 0.57
CA TYR A 185 28.44 -9.09 -0.35
C TYR A 185 28.93 -10.53 -0.25
N LEU A 186 28.98 -11.18 -1.39
CA LEU A 186 29.92 -12.27 -1.62
C LEU A 186 31.37 -11.76 -1.54
#